data_f22a7fda5cd4da2ca297b78ccd1a8314
#
_entry.id   f22a7fda5cd4da2ca297b78ccd1a8314
#
_cell.length_a   1.000
_cell.length_b   1.000
_cell.length_c   1.000
_cell.angle_alpha   90.00
_cell.angle_beta   90.00
_cell.angle_gamma   90.00
#
_symmetry.space_group_name_H-M   'P 1'
#
loop_
_entity.id
_entity.type
_entity.pdbx_description
1 polymer ?
#
loop_
_entity_poly.entity_id
_entity_poly.type
_entity_poly.pdbx_seq_one_letter_code
_entity_poly.pdbx_strand_id
1 'polypeptide(L)'
;LEIRVDENIKPLSDALKEINDYLYKVNNIKINITPSAYNLVYSTWYNFHQFLKQDELLEEMKLASSYGVKTLIIDDGWQTDDSSRGYSFCGDWEIAKSRFYNFKKFVEDVHKLDIKVMLWIGLPFIGKNSKHYEKLKGKYLNNDENSDTFIIDPRYKKCRDYVVSTLTRLLTSYDLDGFKIDFIDSFNLSDKNTYNKEMDYKSLETALDKLFISINNLKEIKNDLLIEFRQNYTSPVLDKSANMIRVSDCP
;
A
#
# COMPACT_ATOMS: atom_id res chain seq x y z
N LEU A 1 18.60 15.62 19.82
CA LEU A 1 18.96 14.20 19.96
C LEU A 1 18.70 13.80 21.42
N GLU A 2 17.87 12.79 21.63
CA GLU A 2 17.65 12.20 22.96
C GLU A 2 18.28 10.80 22.96
N ILE A 3 19.06 10.51 23.99
CA ILE A 3 19.66 9.20 24.20
C ILE A 3 19.09 8.67 25.52
N ARG A 4 18.49 7.49 25.48
CA ARG A 4 18.00 6.77 26.66
C ARG A 4 18.86 5.55 26.91
N VAL A 5 19.29 5.40 28.13
CA VAL A 5 20.05 4.23 28.59
C VAL A 5 19.24 3.56 29.68
N ASP A 6 19.03 2.24 29.54
CA ASP A 6 18.44 1.40 30.56
C ASP A 6 19.46 0.34 30.96
N GLU A 7 19.88 0.38 32.22
CA GLU A 7 20.87 -0.54 32.77
C GLU A 7 20.24 -1.81 33.36
N ASN A 8 18.91 -1.91 33.34
CA ASN A 8 18.20 -3.07 33.86
C ASN A 8 18.26 -4.24 32.84
N ILE A 9 18.60 -5.42 33.35
CA ILE A 9 18.50 -6.64 32.56
C ILE A 9 17.02 -7.02 32.45
N LYS A 10 16.51 -7.07 31.20
CA LYS A 10 15.13 -7.45 30.92
C LYS A 10 15.07 -8.25 29.61
N PRO A 11 13.97 -9.01 29.36
CA PRO A 11 13.72 -9.63 28.05
C PRO A 11 13.71 -8.59 26.91
N LEU A 12 14.21 -8.94 25.74
CA LEU A 12 14.24 -8.07 24.57
C LEU A 12 12.83 -7.57 24.20
N SER A 13 11.82 -8.42 24.32
CA SER A 13 10.42 -8.07 24.08
C SER A 13 9.96 -6.89 24.92
N ASP A 14 10.35 -6.86 26.21
CA ASP A 14 9.96 -5.81 27.14
C ASP A 14 10.68 -4.51 26.82
N ALA A 15 11.97 -4.60 26.48
CA ALA A 15 12.74 -3.44 26.04
C ALA A 15 12.16 -2.82 24.76
N LEU A 16 11.80 -3.64 23.76
CA LEU A 16 11.18 -3.18 22.51
C LEU A 16 9.79 -2.56 22.78
N LYS A 17 9.01 -3.17 23.68
CA LYS A 17 7.72 -2.60 24.07
C LYS A 17 7.88 -1.21 24.67
N GLU A 18 8.80 -1.02 25.61
CA GLU A 18 9.07 0.27 26.24
C GLU A 18 9.51 1.34 25.22
N ILE A 19 10.36 0.95 24.26
CA ILE A 19 10.78 1.85 23.17
C ILE A 19 9.55 2.25 22.34
N ASN A 20 8.70 1.32 21.96
CA ASN A 20 7.48 1.61 21.23
C ASN A 20 6.55 2.53 22.04
N ASP A 21 6.25 2.20 23.28
CA ASP A 21 5.38 3.01 24.14
C ASP A 21 5.90 4.45 24.26
N TYR A 22 7.23 4.62 24.36
CA TYR A 22 7.85 5.92 24.35
C TYR A 22 7.65 6.66 23.01
N LEU A 23 7.91 5.99 21.88
CA LEU A 23 7.76 6.57 20.55
C LEU A 23 6.30 6.97 20.27
N TYR A 24 5.33 6.15 20.69
CA TYR A 24 3.90 6.49 20.62
C TYR A 24 3.59 7.76 21.41
N LYS A 25 4.11 7.84 22.63
CA LYS A 25 3.90 8.98 23.50
C LYS A 25 4.48 10.28 22.95
N VAL A 26 5.75 10.27 22.53
CA VAL A 26 6.44 11.50 22.06
C VAL A 26 5.92 11.99 20.72
N ASN A 27 5.42 11.08 19.88
CA ASN A 27 4.82 11.42 18.61
C ASN A 27 3.30 11.66 18.69
N ASN A 28 2.71 11.58 19.89
CA ASN A 28 1.27 11.69 20.11
C ASN A 28 0.44 10.79 19.18
N ILE A 29 0.90 9.54 19.01
CA ILE A 29 0.25 8.57 18.12
C ILE A 29 -0.88 7.89 18.90
N LYS A 30 -2.08 7.96 18.35
CA LYS A 30 -3.24 7.18 18.80
C LYS A 30 -3.56 6.15 17.73
N ILE A 31 -3.46 4.90 18.07
CA ILE A 31 -3.84 3.81 17.18
C ILE A 31 -5.35 3.58 17.35
N ASN A 32 -6.05 3.58 16.22
CA ASN A 32 -7.43 3.12 16.14
C ASN A 32 -7.49 2.00 15.10
N ILE A 33 -7.37 0.75 15.57
CA ILE A 33 -7.40 -0.41 14.69
C ILE A 33 -8.85 -0.87 14.54
N THR A 34 -9.34 -0.88 13.31
CA THR A 34 -10.66 -1.45 13.02
C THR A 34 -10.69 -2.95 13.32
N PRO A 35 -11.78 -3.50 13.88
CA PRO A 35 -11.89 -4.93 14.15
C PRO A 35 -11.59 -5.82 12.95
N SER A 36 -11.94 -5.38 11.74
CA SER A 36 -11.69 -6.10 10.49
C SER A 36 -10.19 -6.32 10.20
N ALA A 37 -9.29 -5.55 10.81
CA ALA A 37 -7.84 -5.73 10.65
C ALA A 37 -7.30 -7.01 11.31
N TYR A 38 -8.09 -7.62 12.20
CA TYR A 38 -7.77 -8.90 12.85
C TYR A 38 -8.34 -10.11 12.13
N ASN A 39 -9.02 -9.93 11.01
CA ASN A 39 -9.61 -11.00 10.24
C ASN A 39 -8.55 -11.93 9.63
N LEU A 40 -8.96 -13.19 9.40
CA LEU A 40 -8.15 -14.11 8.60
C LEU A 40 -8.11 -13.61 7.14
N VAL A 41 -6.90 -13.43 6.63
CA VAL A 41 -6.62 -12.86 5.31
C VAL A 41 -6.21 -13.95 4.33
N TYR A 42 -6.77 -13.92 3.13
CA TYR A 42 -6.27 -14.67 1.97
C TYR A 42 -5.57 -13.69 1.02
N SER A 43 -4.33 -13.95 0.65
CA SER A 43 -3.60 -13.18 -0.36
C SER A 43 -3.39 -14.01 -1.61
N THR A 44 -3.72 -13.48 -2.78
CA THR A 44 -3.58 -14.20 -4.05
C THR A 44 -2.11 -14.41 -4.46
N TRP A 45 -1.17 -13.65 -3.87
CA TRP A 45 0.25 -13.74 -4.22
C TRP A 45 0.82 -15.15 -4.05
N TYR A 46 0.45 -15.85 -3.00
CA TYR A 46 1.03 -17.16 -2.67
C TYR A 46 0.47 -18.33 -3.50
N ASN A 47 -0.70 -18.15 -4.14
CA ASN A 47 -1.34 -19.21 -4.92
C ASN A 47 -1.38 -18.89 -6.43
N PHE A 48 -1.71 -17.65 -6.78
CA PHE A 48 -1.92 -17.24 -8.17
C PHE A 48 -0.74 -16.43 -8.74
N HIS A 49 0.09 -15.80 -7.89
CA HIS A 49 1.00 -14.75 -8.34
C HIS A 49 0.27 -13.75 -9.24
N GLN A 50 0.81 -13.46 -10.43
CA GLN A 50 0.20 -12.56 -11.41
C GLN A 50 -0.79 -13.26 -12.36
N PHE A 51 -1.05 -14.56 -12.20
CA PHE A 51 -1.91 -15.34 -13.11
C PHE A 51 -3.37 -15.37 -12.66
N LEU A 52 -3.91 -14.22 -12.31
CA LEU A 52 -5.25 -14.08 -11.78
C LEU A 52 -6.31 -14.39 -12.87
N LYS A 53 -7.37 -15.08 -12.49
CA LYS A 53 -8.56 -15.33 -13.29
C LYS A 53 -9.80 -15.20 -12.41
N GLN A 54 -10.74 -14.39 -12.84
CA GLN A 54 -11.91 -14.02 -12.06
C GLN A 54 -12.68 -15.25 -11.54
N ASP A 55 -13.00 -16.20 -12.40
CA ASP A 55 -13.85 -17.33 -12.02
C ASP A 55 -13.13 -18.31 -11.09
N GLU A 56 -11.84 -18.59 -11.37
CA GLU A 56 -11.02 -19.44 -10.49
C GLU A 56 -10.88 -18.83 -9.10
N LEU A 57 -10.65 -17.53 -9.02
CA LEU A 57 -10.54 -16.83 -7.74
C LEU A 57 -11.89 -16.78 -6.99
N LEU A 58 -13.01 -16.66 -7.69
CA LEU A 58 -14.33 -16.69 -7.04
C LEU A 58 -14.63 -18.06 -6.42
N GLU A 59 -14.29 -19.15 -7.12
CA GLU A 59 -14.45 -20.51 -6.55
C GLU A 59 -13.54 -20.71 -5.33
N GLU A 60 -12.30 -20.21 -5.39
CA GLU A 60 -11.39 -20.24 -4.26
C GLU A 60 -11.95 -19.45 -3.06
N MET A 61 -12.59 -18.29 -3.30
CA MET A 61 -13.19 -17.51 -2.22
C MET A 61 -14.41 -18.20 -1.58
N LYS A 62 -15.19 -18.95 -2.34
CA LYS A 62 -16.26 -19.79 -1.79
C LYS A 62 -15.72 -20.83 -0.82
N LEU A 63 -14.62 -21.48 -1.20
CA LEU A 63 -13.94 -22.46 -0.34
C LEU A 63 -13.32 -21.77 0.88
N ALA A 64 -12.57 -20.68 0.69
CA ALA A 64 -11.91 -19.93 1.74
C ALA A 64 -12.87 -19.38 2.79
N SER A 65 -14.08 -18.94 2.37
CA SER A 65 -15.15 -18.51 3.27
C SER A 65 -15.54 -19.61 4.26
N SER A 66 -15.59 -20.86 3.80
CA SER A 66 -15.93 -22.01 4.67
C SER A 66 -14.87 -22.29 5.75
N TYR A 67 -13.64 -21.81 5.56
CA TYR A 67 -12.55 -21.88 6.54
C TYR A 67 -12.42 -20.60 7.38
N GLY A 68 -13.35 -19.66 7.26
CA GLY A 68 -13.39 -18.46 8.08
C GLY A 68 -12.57 -17.28 7.55
N VAL A 69 -12.10 -17.32 6.31
CA VAL A 69 -11.48 -16.15 5.66
C VAL A 69 -12.49 -15.01 5.58
N LYS A 70 -12.08 -13.83 5.97
CA LYS A 70 -12.92 -12.61 6.00
C LYS A 70 -12.31 -11.44 5.23
N THR A 71 -11.11 -11.58 4.71
CA THR A 71 -10.45 -10.54 3.90
C THR A 71 -9.68 -11.18 2.76
N LEU A 72 -9.93 -10.72 1.54
CA LEU A 72 -9.19 -11.06 0.34
C LEU A 72 -8.27 -9.90 -0.03
N ILE A 73 -6.97 -10.16 -0.20
CA ILE A 73 -6.04 -9.25 -0.87
C ILE A 73 -5.82 -9.78 -2.29
N ILE A 74 -6.30 -9.04 -3.28
CA ILE A 74 -5.95 -9.26 -4.68
C ILE A 74 -4.60 -8.58 -4.92
N ASP A 75 -3.56 -9.40 -4.97
CA ASP A 75 -2.18 -8.96 -5.07
C ASP A 75 -1.78 -8.58 -6.51
N ASP A 76 -0.52 -8.27 -6.77
CA ASP A 76 0.00 -7.86 -8.07
C ASP A 76 -0.49 -8.76 -9.22
N GLY A 77 -0.78 -8.17 -10.38
CA GLY A 77 -1.28 -8.84 -11.58
C GLY A 77 -2.73 -8.50 -11.97
N TRP A 78 -3.49 -7.83 -11.09
CA TRP A 78 -4.86 -7.42 -11.41
C TRP A 78 -4.93 -6.26 -12.41
N GLN A 79 -3.87 -5.46 -12.50
CA GLN A 79 -3.76 -4.20 -13.26
C GLN A 79 -3.05 -4.37 -14.61
N THR A 80 -2.58 -5.57 -14.94
CA THR A 80 -1.77 -5.79 -16.14
C THR A 80 -1.97 -7.19 -16.72
N ASP A 81 -1.84 -7.31 -18.04
CA ASP A 81 -1.76 -8.58 -18.74
C ASP A 81 -0.33 -9.16 -18.76
N ASP A 82 0.66 -8.34 -18.42
CA ASP A 82 2.05 -8.76 -18.26
C ASP A 82 2.23 -9.57 -16.98
N SER A 83 2.79 -10.75 -17.09
CA SER A 83 3.09 -11.67 -15.99
C SER A 83 4.60 -11.87 -15.79
N SER A 84 5.42 -10.96 -16.29
CA SER A 84 6.89 -11.01 -16.18
C SER A 84 7.44 -10.63 -14.80
N ARG A 85 6.58 -10.29 -13.86
CA ARG A 85 6.91 -9.73 -12.54
C ARG A 85 7.66 -8.39 -12.56
N GLY A 86 7.64 -7.70 -13.71
CA GLY A 86 8.14 -6.34 -13.81
C GLY A 86 7.06 -5.31 -13.44
N TYR A 87 7.49 -4.09 -13.17
CA TYR A 87 6.58 -2.99 -12.78
C TYR A 87 6.45 -1.93 -13.87
N SER A 88 6.85 -2.25 -15.11
CA SER A 88 6.80 -1.34 -16.25
C SER A 88 5.39 -0.88 -16.63
N PHE A 89 4.36 -1.57 -16.16
CA PHE A 89 2.95 -1.23 -16.37
C PHE A 89 2.26 -0.64 -15.13
N CYS A 90 2.98 -0.47 -14.01
CA CYS A 90 2.44 0.22 -12.84
C CYS A 90 2.15 1.69 -13.14
N GLY A 91 1.09 2.25 -12.55
CA GLY A 91 0.79 3.68 -12.66
C GLY A 91 -0.59 4.02 -13.19
N ASP A 92 -1.15 3.25 -14.10
CA ASP A 92 -2.51 3.51 -14.59
C ASP A 92 -3.57 2.93 -13.64
N TRP A 93 -3.26 1.83 -12.99
CA TRP A 93 -4.12 1.18 -12.01
C TRP A 93 -5.53 0.95 -12.55
N GLU A 94 -5.61 0.41 -13.77
CA GLU A 94 -6.83 0.00 -14.44
C GLU A 94 -6.98 -1.52 -14.35
N ILE A 95 -8.21 -2.02 -14.22
CA ILE A 95 -8.46 -3.47 -14.17
C ILE A 95 -8.12 -4.12 -15.52
N ALA A 96 -7.22 -5.08 -15.52
CA ALA A 96 -6.92 -5.88 -16.70
C ALA A 96 -8.11 -6.78 -17.04
N LYS A 97 -8.74 -6.55 -18.20
CA LYS A 97 -9.98 -7.24 -18.58
C LYS A 97 -9.78 -8.74 -18.85
N SER A 98 -8.58 -9.17 -19.20
CA SER A 98 -8.23 -10.57 -19.33
C SER A 98 -8.18 -11.30 -17.99
N ARG A 99 -7.95 -10.55 -16.89
CA ARG A 99 -7.94 -11.08 -15.52
C ARG A 99 -9.33 -11.04 -14.91
N PHE A 100 -9.99 -9.88 -15.05
CA PHE A 100 -11.32 -9.62 -14.51
C PHE A 100 -12.21 -8.99 -15.58
N TYR A 101 -13.03 -9.80 -16.23
CA TYR A 101 -13.95 -9.33 -17.26
C TYR A 101 -15.11 -8.52 -16.69
N ASN A 102 -15.46 -8.71 -15.41
CA ASN A 102 -16.44 -7.90 -14.68
C ASN A 102 -16.04 -7.76 -13.19
N PHE A 103 -15.05 -6.91 -12.93
CA PHE A 103 -14.47 -6.76 -11.61
C PHE A 103 -15.48 -6.26 -10.55
N LYS A 104 -16.38 -5.33 -10.94
CA LYS A 104 -17.40 -4.84 -10.00
C LYS A 104 -18.30 -5.99 -9.53
N LYS A 105 -18.77 -6.80 -10.45
CA LYS A 105 -19.60 -7.98 -10.12
C LYS A 105 -18.83 -8.99 -9.27
N PHE A 106 -17.55 -9.19 -9.55
CA PHE A 106 -16.69 -10.05 -8.75
C PHE A 106 -16.62 -9.58 -7.29
N VAL A 107 -16.37 -8.28 -7.05
CA VAL A 107 -16.35 -7.71 -5.69
C VAL A 107 -17.69 -7.89 -4.99
N GLU A 108 -18.82 -7.61 -5.68
CA GLU A 108 -20.16 -7.83 -5.15
C GLU A 108 -20.40 -9.29 -4.75
N ASP A 109 -19.89 -10.25 -5.53
CA ASP A 109 -20.07 -11.68 -5.24
C ASP A 109 -19.18 -12.15 -4.08
N VAL A 110 -17.96 -11.60 -3.96
CA VAL A 110 -17.09 -11.84 -2.81
C VAL A 110 -17.69 -11.25 -1.53
N HIS A 111 -18.29 -10.05 -1.60
CA HIS A 111 -18.99 -9.44 -0.45
C HIS A 111 -20.19 -10.31 0.03
N LYS A 112 -20.91 -11.01 -0.87
CA LYS A 112 -21.99 -11.95 -0.48
C LYS A 112 -21.48 -13.14 0.34
N LEU A 113 -20.18 -13.44 0.27
CA LEU A 113 -19.50 -14.46 1.10
C LEU A 113 -19.05 -13.90 2.45
N ASP A 114 -19.40 -12.64 2.77
CA ASP A 114 -18.94 -11.91 3.95
C ASP A 114 -17.39 -11.78 3.99
N ILE A 115 -16.78 -11.55 2.83
CA ILE A 115 -15.33 -11.34 2.65
C ILE A 115 -15.10 -9.93 2.13
N LYS A 116 -14.26 -9.17 2.82
CA LYS A 116 -13.78 -7.85 2.40
C LYS A 116 -12.75 -7.97 1.27
N VAL A 117 -12.70 -6.97 0.37
CA VAL A 117 -11.80 -6.98 -0.79
C VAL A 117 -10.82 -5.82 -0.72
N MET A 118 -9.55 -6.13 -0.73
CA MET A 118 -8.44 -5.18 -0.81
C MET A 118 -7.67 -5.36 -2.12
N LEU A 119 -7.16 -4.26 -2.68
CA LEU A 119 -6.25 -4.31 -3.83
C LEU A 119 -4.81 -3.98 -3.43
N TRP A 120 -3.87 -4.71 -4.01
CA TRP A 120 -2.46 -4.39 -3.97
C TRP A 120 -2.15 -3.16 -4.83
N ILE A 121 -1.31 -2.27 -4.31
CA ILE A 121 -0.80 -1.08 -4.99
C ILE A 121 0.71 -0.98 -4.72
N GLY A 122 1.54 -1.11 -5.75
CA GLY A 122 2.95 -0.76 -5.70
C GLY A 122 3.09 0.77 -5.71
N LEU A 123 2.76 1.39 -4.57
CA LEU A 123 2.48 2.82 -4.46
C LEU A 123 3.56 3.73 -5.03
N PRO A 124 4.87 3.49 -4.84
CA PRO A 124 5.88 4.40 -5.35
C PRO A 124 6.09 4.30 -6.87
N PHE A 125 5.59 3.24 -7.52
CA PHE A 125 6.00 2.90 -8.86
C PHE A 125 5.17 3.54 -9.96
N ILE A 126 5.88 4.11 -10.94
CA ILE A 126 5.36 4.50 -12.25
C ILE A 126 6.17 3.76 -13.30
N GLY A 127 5.54 2.87 -14.01
CA GLY A 127 6.15 2.12 -15.09
C GLY A 127 6.24 2.94 -16.38
N LYS A 128 7.29 2.68 -17.17
CA LYS A 128 7.56 3.35 -18.44
C LYS A 128 6.43 3.19 -19.46
N ASN A 129 5.67 2.10 -19.34
CA ASN A 129 4.55 1.78 -20.23
C ASN A 129 3.21 2.34 -19.74
N SER A 130 3.18 3.06 -18.61
CA SER A 130 1.96 3.72 -18.13
C SER A 130 1.74 5.08 -18.78
N LYS A 131 0.47 5.46 -18.92
CA LYS A 131 0.05 6.81 -19.38
C LYS A 131 0.52 7.91 -18.42
N HIS A 132 0.80 7.55 -17.16
CA HIS A 132 1.23 8.49 -16.12
C HIS A 132 2.74 8.76 -16.17
N TYR A 133 3.52 7.94 -16.85
CA TYR A 133 4.96 8.16 -16.99
C TYR A 133 5.28 9.55 -17.54
N GLU A 134 4.76 9.91 -18.72
CA GLU A 134 4.99 11.23 -19.29
C GLU A 134 4.34 12.37 -18.49
N LYS A 135 3.18 12.10 -17.85
CA LYS A 135 2.49 13.12 -17.04
C LYS A 135 3.27 13.53 -15.78
N LEU A 136 4.07 12.61 -15.22
CA LEU A 136 4.87 12.82 -14.00
C LEU A 136 6.35 12.95 -14.30
N LYS A 137 6.75 13.03 -15.56
CA LYS A 137 8.15 13.18 -15.98
C LYS A 137 8.85 14.32 -15.26
N GLY A 138 10.08 14.07 -14.81
CA GLY A 138 10.86 15.02 -14.02
C GLY A 138 10.47 15.12 -12.55
N LYS A 139 9.55 14.27 -12.07
CA LYS A 139 9.09 14.23 -10.68
C LYS A 139 9.32 12.84 -10.06
N TYR A 140 10.49 12.27 -10.35
CA TYR A 140 10.91 10.95 -9.88
C TYR A 140 12.14 11.05 -8.96
N LEU A 141 12.24 10.15 -8.00
CA LEU A 141 13.41 10.01 -7.13
C LEU A 141 14.56 9.29 -7.83
N ASN A 142 14.27 8.36 -8.74
CA ASN A 142 15.26 7.73 -9.60
C ASN A 142 15.10 8.23 -11.04
N ASN A 143 16.20 8.53 -11.70
CA ASN A 143 16.23 9.02 -13.07
C ASN A 143 17.18 8.18 -13.94
N ASP A 144 17.23 6.86 -13.70
CA ASP A 144 17.96 5.94 -14.56
C ASP A 144 17.15 5.71 -15.85
N GLU A 145 17.65 6.18 -16.98
CA GLU A 145 16.99 6.06 -18.28
C GLU A 145 16.84 4.60 -18.75
N ASN A 146 17.66 3.69 -18.20
CA ASN A 146 17.56 2.25 -18.47
C ASN A 146 16.52 1.57 -17.59
N SER A 147 15.96 2.26 -16.61
CA SER A 147 14.89 1.70 -15.76
C SER A 147 13.57 1.66 -16.50
N ASP A 148 12.83 0.56 -16.32
CA ASP A 148 11.45 0.44 -16.76
C ASP A 148 10.44 0.90 -15.69
N THR A 149 10.94 1.24 -14.49
CA THR A 149 10.14 1.61 -13.34
C THR A 149 10.74 2.80 -12.62
N PHE A 150 9.92 3.78 -12.31
CA PHE A 150 10.30 5.05 -11.69
C PHE A 150 9.58 5.20 -10.36
N ILE A 151 10.27 5.80 -9.38
CA ILE A 151 9.75 6.07 -8.06
C ILE A 151 9.29 7.52 -8.02
N ILE A 152 8.01 7.76 -7.78
CA ILE A 152 7.47 9.13 -7.67
C ILE A 152 8.13 9.88 -6.52
N ASP A 153 8.30 11.19 -6.69
CA ASP A 153 8.77 12.06 -5.63
C ASP A 153 7.58 12.72 -4.91
N PRO A 154 7.25 12.30 -3.69
CA PRO A 154 6.10 12.84 -2.96
C PRO A 154 6.28 14.28 -2.51
N ARG A 155 7.46 14.89 -2.67
CA ARG A 155 7.68 16.32 -2.41
C ARG A 155 6.89 17.21 -3.36
N TYR A 156 6.53 16.71 -4.54
CA TYR A 156 5.63 17.38 -5.46
C TYR A 156 4.15 17.09 -5.11
N LYS A 157 3.36 18.16 -5.01
CA LYS A 157 1.90 18.03 -4.81
C LYS A 157 1.25 17.15 -5.87
N LYS A 158 1.67 17.30 -7.13
CA LYS A 158 1.13 16.55 -8.26
C LYS A 158 1.27 15.02 -8.07
N CYS A 159 2.38 14.55 -7.48
CA CYS A 159 2.59 13.14 -7.19
C CYS A 159 1.67 12.65 -6.07
N ARG A 160 1.52 13.43 -5.00
CA ARG A 160 0.59 13.08 -3.90
C ARG A 160 -0.86 13.08 -4.36
N ASP A 161 -1.28 14.11 -5.14
CA ASP A 161 -2.64 14.19 -5.69
C ASP A 161 -2.94 13.01 -6.62
N TYR A 162 -1.96 12.59 -7.44
CA TYR A 162 -2.09 11.43 -8.30
C TYR A 162 -2.37 10.16 -7.46
N VAL A 163 -1.61 9.91 -6.41
CA VAL A 163 -1.81 8.74 -5.53
C VAL A 163 -3.20 8.78 -4.91
N VAL A 164 -3.55 9.88 -4.24
CA VAL A 164 -4.83 9.99 -3.52
C VAL A 164 -6.01 9.86 -4.47
N SER A 165 -5.96 10.53 -5.63
CA SER A 165 -7.04 10.44 -6.62
C SER A 165 -7.18 9.02 -7.20
N THR A 166 -6.07 8.30 -7.39
CA THR A 166 -6.08 6.92 -7.86
C THR A 166 -6.75 6.00 -6.84
N LEU A 167 -6.35 6.07 -5.58
CA LEU A 167 -6.93 5.27 -4.51
C LEU A 167 -8.42 5.60 -4.31
N THR A 168 -8.78 6.89 -4.32
CA THR A 168 -10.18 7.33 -4.25
C THR A 168 -11.01 6.74 -5.38
N ARG A 169 -10.51 6.82 -6.61
CA ARG A 169 -11.21 6.27 -7.79
C ARG A 169 -11.43 4.76 -7.66
N LEU A 170 -10.41 4.01 -7.28
CA LEU A 170 -10.53 2.56 -7.11
C LEU A 170 -11.51 2.20 -6.01
N LEU A 171 -11.40 2.87 -4.86
CA LEU A 171 -12.27 2.66 -3.70
C LEU A 171 -13.75 2.87 -4.05
N THR A 172 -14.06 3.98 -4.72
CA THR A 172 -15.45 4.37 -5.02
C THR A 172 -16.03 3.63 -6.24
N SER A 173 -15.19 3.31 -7.25
CA SER A 173 -15.68 2.64 -8.47
C SER A 173 -16.06 1.18 -8.24
N TYR A 174 -15.39 0.52 -7.29
CA TYR A 174 -15.50 -0.93 -7.10
C TYR A 174 -15.98 -1.34 -5.70
N ASP A 175 -16.32 -0.37 -4.84
CA ASP A 175 -16.72 -0.61 -3.44
C ASP A 175 -15.68 -1.46 -2.67
N LEU A 176 -14.40 -1.13 -2.84
CA LEU A 176 -13.32 -1.84 -2.15
C LEU A 176 -13.36 -1.59 -0.65
N ASP A 177 -12.78 -2.52 0.12
CA ASP A 177 -12.65 -2.40 1.57
C ASP A 177 -11.26 -1.94 2.01
N GLY A 178 -10.30 -1.85 1.08
CA GLY A 178 -8.97 -1.41 1.44
C GLY A 178 -7.91 -1.59 0.37
N PHE A 179 -6.67 -1.35 0.81
CA PHE A 179 -5.48 -1.46 -0.03
C PHE A 179 -4.32 -2.12 0.73
N LYS A 180 -3.61 -3.03 0.06
CA LYS A 180 -2.24 -3.39 0.41
C LYS A 180 -1.31 -2.45 -0.33
N ILE A 181 -0.66 -1.55 0.39
CA ILE A 181 0.26 -0.55 -0.14
C ILE A 181 1.69 -1.05 0.05
N ASP A 182 2.31 -1.38 -1.06
CA ASP A 182 3.60 -2.06 -1.09
C ASP A 182 4.75 -1.11 -1.44
N PHE A 183 5.98 -1.51 -1.13
CA PHE A 183 7.23 -0.85 -1.48
C PHE A 183 7.44 0.55 -0.91
N ILE A 184 6.82 0.88 0.21
CA ILE A 184 7.01 2.21 0.81
C ILE A 184 8.43 2.46 1.29
N ASP A 185 9.23 1.41 1.49
CA ASP A 185 10.66 1.46 1.78
C ASP A 185 11.54 1.80 0.55
N SER A 186 10.94 1.86 -0.65
CA SER A 186 11.62 2.32 -1.87
C SER A 186 11.75 3.85 -1.96
N PHE A 187 11.06 4.61 -1.11
CA PHE A 187 11.20 6.06 -1.06
C PHE A 187 12.53 6.48 -0.43
N ASN A 188 13.55 6.62 -1.23
CA ASN A 188 14.89 7.03 -0.79
C ASN A 188 15.41 8.19 -1.64
N LEU A 189 16.03 9.18 -0.97
CA LEU A 189 16.76 10.24 -1.66
C LEU A 189 18.18 9.78 -2.01
N SER A 190 18.64 10.18 -3.19
CA SER A 190 20.06 10.16 -3.56
C SER A 190 20.59 11.58 -3.57
N ASP A 191 21.91 11.74 -3.65
CA ASP A 191 22.57 13.06 -3.76
C ASP A 191 22.10 13.88 -4.97
N LYS A 192 21.50 13.22 -5.96
CA LYS A 192 20.92 13.86 -7.16
C LYS A 192 19.55 14.48 -6.93
N ASN A 193 18.87 14.15 -5.84
CA ASN A 193 17.49 14.60 -5.55
C ASN A 193 17.49 15.96 -4.85
N THR A 194 17.97 16.99 -5.51
CA THR A 194 17.99 18.35 -4.96
C THR A 194 16.57 18.94 -4.91
N TYR A 195 16.36 19.83 -3.93
CA TYR A 195 15.13 20.60 -3.85
C TYR A 195 15.01 21.60 -5.02
N ASN A 196 13.83 21.75 -5.56
CA ASN A 196 13.50 22.80 -6.52
C ASN A 196 12.20 23.54 -6.15
N LYS A 197 11.93 24.66 -6.82
CA LYS A 197 10.82 25.59 -6.48
C LYS A 197 9.42 25.01 -6.77
N GLU A 198 9.32 23.93 -7.53
CA GLU A 198 8.04 23.26 -7.82
C GLU A 198 7.64 22.27 -6.71
N MET A 199 8.53 22.00 -5.77
CA MET A 199 8.28 21.12 -4.64
C MET A 199 7.64 21.90 -3.49
N ASP A 200 6.59 21.35 -2.89
CA ASP A 200 5.96 21.91 -1.68
C ASP A 200 6.79 21.65 -0.42
N TYR A 201 7.56 20.57 -0.42
CA TYR A 201 8.35 20.14 0.74
C TYR A 201 9.82 19.97 0.36
N LYS A 202 10.72 20.39 1.25
CA LYS A 202 12.16 20.12 1.14
C LYS A 202 12.50 18.70 1.61
N SER A 203 11.88 18.27 2.70
CA SER A 203 12.10 16.96 3.32
C SER A 203 11.19 15.90 2.69
N LEU A 204 11.78 14.75 2.39
CA LEU A 204 11.04 13.57 1.92
C LEU A 204 10.13 13.03 3.03
N GLU A 205 10.62 12.99 4.26
CA GLU A 205 9.88 12.46 5.42
C GLU A 205 8.61 13.29 5.66
N THR A 206 8.71 14.63 5.58
CA THR A 206 7.53 15.50 5.71
C THR A 206 6.53 15.26 4.58
N ALA A 207 7.02 15.06 3.37
CA ALA A 207 6.17 14.79 2.21
C ALA A 207 5.47 13.43 2.31
N LEU A 208 6.19 12.41 2.79
CA LEU A 208 5.64 11.07 3.05
C LEU A 208 4.61 11.09 4.17
N ASP A 209 4.88 11.77 5.29
CA ASP A 209 3.90 11.92 6.37
C ASP A 209 2.60 12.56 5.84
N LYS A 210 2.69 13.60 5.02
CA LYS A 210 1.52 14.21 4.38
C LYS A 210 0.79 13.27 3.42
N LEU A 211 1.53 12.49 2.63
CA LEU A 211 0.94 11.50 1.75
C LEU A 211 0.18 10.43 2.54
N PHE A 212 0.80 9.88 3.58
CA PHE A 212 0.20 8.82 4.39
C PHE A 212 -1.01 9.30 5.19
N ILE A 213 -0.98 10.53 5.72
CA ILE A 213 -2.16 11.18 6.32
C ILE A 213 -3.28 11.30 5.29
N SER A 214 -2.97 11.72 4.06
CA SER A 214 -3.99 11.83 3.00
C SER A 214 -4.58 10.47 2.60
N ILE A 215 -3.78 9.41 2.62
CA ILE A 215 -4.27 8.04 2.43
C ILE A 215 -5.18 7.62 3.59
N ASN A 216 -4.79 7.92 4.83
CA ASN A 216 -5.62 7.61 5.99
C ASN A 216 -6.97 8.35 5.96
N ASN A 217 -7.02 9.56 5.41
CA ASN A 217 -8.25 10.34 5.27
C ASN A 217 -9.26 9.69 4.30
N LEU A 218 -8.88 8.69 3.52
CA LEU A 218 -9.85 7.88 2.75
C LEU A 218 -10.83 7.14 3.65
N LYS A 219 -10.55 7.01 4.94
CA LYS A 219 -11.49 6.53 5.97
C LYS A 219 -12.74 7.43 6.10
N GLU A 220 -12.67 8.69 5.68
CA GLU A 220 -13.84 9.56 5.58
C GLU A 220 -14.82 9.09 4.50
N ILE A 221 -14.36 8.38 3.47
CA ILE A 221 -15.17 7.80 2.42
C ILE A 221 -15.71 6.42 2.86
N LYS A 222 -14.86 5.61 3.49
CA LYS A 222 -15.22 4.28 4.01
C LYS A 222 -14.63 4.11 5.41
N ASN A 223 -15.47 4.25 6.42
CA ASN A 223 -15.05 4.32 7.84
C ASN A 223 -14.23 3.10 8.30
N ASP A 224 -14.55 1.91 7.78
CA ASP A 224 -13.90 0.63 8.12
C ASP A 224 -12.81 0.25 7.10
N LEU A 225 -12.17 1.24 6.46
CA LEU A 225 -11.15 1.05 5.44
C LEU A 225 -9.93 0.33 6.01
N LEU A 226 -9.53 -0.75 5.35
CA LEU A 226 -8.30 -1.49 5.63
C LEU A 226 -7.14 -0.92 4.85
N ILE A 227 -6.05 -0.59 5.54
CA ILE A 227 -4.80 -0.14 4.93
C ILE A 227 -3.69 -1.02 5.48
N GLU A 228 -3.11 -1.87 4.63
CA GLU A 228 -1.90 -2.63 4.93
C GLU A 228 -0.70 -1.93 4.30
N PHE A 229 0.32 -1.63 5.11
CA PHE A 229 1.62 -1.21 4.63
C PHE A 229 2.60 -2.38 4.64
N ARG A 230 3.28 -2.58 3.52
CA ARG A 230 4.35 -3.58 3.38
C ARG A 230 5.69 -2.89 3.14
N GLN A 231 6.64 -3.15 4.04
CA GLN A 231 8.02 -2.64 4.02
C GLN A 231 8.91 -3.52 4.89
N ASN A 232 10.24 -3.28 4.81
CA ASN A 232 11.23 -4.09 5.55
C ASN A 232 11.48 -3.63 6.99
N TYR A 233 10.66 -2.74 7.54
CA TYR A 233 10.79 -2.22 8.89
C TYR A 233 9.43 -1.96 9.53
N THR A 234 9.41 -1.82 10.85
CA THR A 234 8.26 -1.31 11.61
C THR A 234 8.57 0.10 12.12
N SER A 235 7.56 0.94 12.19
CA SER A 235 7.69 2.26 12.79
C SER A 235 6.34 2.72 13.33
N PRO A 236 6.29 3.21 14.58
CA PRO A 236 5.08 3.80 15.14
C PRO A 236 4.52 4.95 14.29
N VAL A 237 5.36 5.62 13.50
CA VAL A 237 4.92 6.69 12.60
C VAL A 237 4.01 6.17 11.50
N LEU A 238 4.24 4.95 11.00
CA LEU A 238 3.39 4.32 10.00
C LEU A 238 2.02 3.93 10.55
N ASP A 239 1.97 3.57 11.83
CA ASP A 239 0.74 3.12 12.51
C ASP A 239 -0.33 4.23 12.61
N LYS A 240 0.04 5.50 12.38
CA LYS A 240 -0.93 6.59 12.22
C LYS A 240 -1.84 6.41 11.00
N SER A 241 -1.32 5.76 9.96
CA SER A 241 -1.93 5.75 8.63
C SER A 241 -2.33 4.36 8.16
N ALA A 242 -1.77 3.30 8.76
CA ALA A 242 -2.13 1.93 8.49
C ALA A 242 -2.81 1.28 9.71
N ASN A 243 -3.61 0.27 9.47
CA ASN A 243 -4.15 -0.60 10.52
C ASN A 243 -3.66 -2.05 10.41
N MET A 244 -2.85 -2.32 9.41
CA MET A 244 -2.13 -3.58 9.21
C MET A 244 -0.70 -3.27 8.74
N ILE A 245 0.27 -4.00 9.29
CA ILE A 245 1.69 -3.88 8.91
C ILE A 245 2.21 -5.26 8.54
N ARG A 246 2.77 -5.36 7.34
CA ARG A 246 3.50 -6.55 6.89
C ARG A 246 4.97 -6.23 6.78
N VAL A 247 5.77 -6.80 7.66
CA VAL A 247 7.23 -6.67 7.64
C VAL A 247 7.82 -7.80 6.83
N SER A 248 8.25 -7.48 5.60
CA SER A 248 8.82 -8.46 4.66
C SER A 248 7.81 -9.54 4.20
N ASP A 249 8.20 -10.28 3.19
CA ASP A 249 7.53 -11.53 2.80
C ASP A 249 8.30 -12.68 3.44
N CYS A 250 7.70 -13.29 4.43
CA CYS A 250 8.25 -14.52 4.99
C CYS A 250 7.83 -15.73 4.14
N PRO A 251 8.73 -16.66 3.87
CA PRO A 251 8.37 -17.93 3.26
C PRO A 251 7.47 -18.76 4.16
#